data_ac12dfc8e1f0263d08b74a8686bcd6f9
#
_entry.id   ac12dfc8e1f0263d08b74a8686bcd6f9
#
_cell.length_a   1.000
_cell.length_b   1.000
_cell.length_c   1.000
_cell.angle_alpha   90.00
_cell.angle_beta   90.00
_cell.angle_gamma   90.00
#
_symmetry.space_group_name_H-M   'P 1'
#
loop_
_entity.id
_entity.type
_entity.pdbx_description
1 polymer ?
#
loop_
_entity_poly.entity_id
_entity_poly.type
_entity_poly.pdbx_seq_one_letter_code
_entity_poly.pdbx_strand_id
1 'polypeptide(L)'
;INSFHNMMDEINRLIDEVYVNKIALKEYELKALQAQINPHFLYNTLSMMNWMAIRSNQMEISKVTLALSTFYRTALSKGEDVVTVENCIQNMQAYLEIQLTMHDNNFTVDWDIDPTIKNEKMPKLLLQPVVENAIEHGIDEKEDGDKKIFLSFRGNGDDVVITVRDNGMGMPQEKAETLVTYQAKGYGLKNVNDRIRILYGENYGIRILSAPDEGTTVMMRFPKEGRKDEV
;
A
#
# COMPACT_ATOMS: atom_id res chain seq x y z
N ILE A 1 32.11 -41.01 8.52
CA ILE A 1 32.12 -39.56 8.29
C ILE A 1 31.09 -39.23 7.19
N ASN A 2 31.10 -39.91 6.03
CA ASN A 2 30.15 -39.65 4.93
C ASN A 2 28.69 -39.86 5.31
N SER A 3 28.39 -40.88 6.15
CA SER A 3 27.02 -41.21 6.59
C SER A 3 26.41 -40.10 7.47
N PHE A 4 27.22 -39.42 8.29
CA PHE A 4 26.79 -38.32 9.13
C PHE A 4 26.51 -37.03 8.31
N HIS A 5 27.34 -36.75 7.32
CA HIS A 5 27.11 -35.62 6.39
C HIS A 5 25.82 -35.80 5.60
N ASN A 6 25.62 -36.99 5.02
CA ASN A 6 24.39 -37.30 4.28
C ASN A 6 23.13 -37.17 5.16
N MET A 7 23.21 -37.54 6.45
CA MET A 7 22.10 -37.40 7.39
C MET A 7 21.83 -35.93 7.73
N MET A 8 22.87 -35.10 7.89
CA MET A 8 22.71 -33.65 8.12
C MET A 8 22.11 -32.94 6.90
N ASP A 9 22.54 -33.29 5.71
CA ASP A 9 22.00 -32.74 4.48
C ASP A 9 20.53 -33.10 4.30
N GLU A 10 20.16 -34.36 4.62
CA GLU A 10 18.76 -34.79 4.56
C GLU A 10 17.90 -34.10 5.62
N ILE A 11 18.41 -33.88 6.84
CA ILE A 11 17.72 -33.11 7.90
C ILE A 11 17.50 -31.67 7.44
N ASN A 12 18.51 -31.00 6.91
CA ASN A 12 18.37 -29.63 6.42
C ASN A 12 17.33 -29.57 5.29
N ARG A 13 17.37 -30.48 4.32
CA ARG A 13 16.40 -30.59 3.24
C ARG A 13 14.96 -30.77 3.78
N LEU A 14 14.77 -31.63 4.78
CA LEU A 14 13.45 -31.85 5.39
C LEU A 14 12.97 -30.63 6.18
N ILE A 15 13.89 -29.92 6.85
CA ILE A 15 13.56 -28.66 7.54
C ILE A 15 13.08 -27.62 6.52
N ASP A 16 13.82 -27.43 5.43
CA ASP A 16 13.44 -26.47 4.37
C ASP A 16 12.09 -26.84 3.76
N GLU A 17 11.85 -28.13 3.48
CA GLU A 17 10.59 -28.63 2.95
C GLU A 17 9.42 -28.35 3.92
N VAL A 18 9.61 -28.58 5.21
CA VAL A 18 8.60 -28.27 6.26
C VAL A 18 8.33 -26.76 6.34
N TYR A 19 9.37 -25.92 6.25
CA TYR A 19 9.19 -24.47 6.24
C TYR A 19 8.41 -23.99 5.03
N VAL A 20 8.77 -24.44 3.83
CA VAL A 20 8.06 -24.09 2.58
C VAL A 20 6.60 -24.53 2.65
N ASN A 21 6.33 -25.76 3.08
CA ASN A 21 4.97 -26.28 3.23
C ASN A 21 4.16 -25.50 4.27
N LYS A 22 4.78 -25.07 5.38
CA LYS A 22 4.11 -24.28 6.42
C LYS A 22 3.75 -22.87 5.92
N ILE A 23 4.64 -22.25 5.13
CA ILE A 23 4.36 -20.96 4.51
C ILE A 23 3.21 -21.09 3.51
N ALA A 24 3.26 -22.09 2.62
CA ALA A 24 2.19 -22.36 1.66
C ALA A 24 0.84 -22.61 2.34
N LEU A 25 0.82 -23.38 3.44
CA LEU A 25 -0.39 -23.62 4.21
C LEU A 25 -0.97 -22.31 4.78
N LYS A 26 -0.12 -21.44 5.31
CA LYS A 26 -0.54 -20.13 5.84
C LYS A 26 -1.08 -19.23 4.74
N GLU A 27 -0.50 -19.25 3.57
CA GLU A 27 -1.04 -18.52 2.41
C GLU A 27 -2.40 -19.06 1.98
N TYR A 28 -2.59 -20.38 1.97
CA TYR A 28 -3.90 -20.98 1.68
C TYR A 28 -4.95 -20.65 2.74
N GLU A 29 -4.59 -20.66 4.04
CA GLU A 29 -5.48 -20.25 5.11
C GLU A 29 -5.91 -18.79 4.96
N LEU A 30 -4.98 -17.88 4.64
CA LEU A 30 -5.26 -16.47 4.40
C LEU A 30 -6.15 -16.27 3.17
N LYS A 31 -5.87 -16.97 2.06
CA LYS A 31 -6.71 -16.94 0.86
C LYS A 31 -8.12 -17.48 1.13
N ALA A 32 -8.24 -18.53 1.92
CA ALA A 32 -9.53 -19.09 2.32
C ALA A 32 -10.33 -18.12 3.21
N LEU A 33 -9.68 -17.43 4.16
CA LEU A 33 -10.28 -16.39 4.98
C LEU A 33 -10.75 -15.18 4.15
N GLN A 34 -9.94 -14.74 3.19
CA GLN A 34 -10.30 -13.65 2.28
C GLN A 34 -11.48 -14.04 1.36
N ALA A 35 -11.57 -15.31 0.95
CA ALA A 35 -12.66 -15.81 0.12
C ALA A 35 -14.01 -15.90 0.88
N GLN A 36 -14.01 -15.86 2.22
CA GLN A 36 -15.25 -15.83 3.01
C GLN A 36 -15.99 -14.49 2.89
N ILE A 37 -15.30 -13.41 2.52
CA ILE A 37 -15.96 -12.17 2.14
C ILE A 37 -16.50 -12.38 0.73
N ASN A 38 -17.82 -12.40 0.57
CA ASN A 38 -18.44 -12.47 -0.75
C ASN A 38 -18.36 -11.07 -1.41
N PRO A 39 -17.43 -10.83 -2.36
CA PRO A 39 -17.27 -9.49 -2.96
C PRO A 39 -18.53 -9.04 -3.70
N HIS A 40 -19.23 -9.97 -4.31
CA HIS A 40 -20.44 -9.67 -5.08
C HIS A 40 -21.58 -9.19 -4.15
N PHE A 41 -21.74 -9.81 -2.98
CA PHE A 41 -22.72 -9.34 -2.00
C PHE A 41 -22.40 -7.92 -1.52
N LEU A 42 -21.11 -7.66 -1.23
CA LEU A 42 -20.66 -6.34 -0.79
C LEU A 42 -20.96 -5.27 -1.86
N TYR A 43 -20.59 -5.52 -3.13
CA TYR A 43 -20.85 -4.56 -4.22
C TYR A 43 -22.34 -4.31 -4.44
N ASN A 44 -23.15 -5.36 -4.40
CA ASN A 44 -24.60 -5.22 -4.58
C ASN A 44 -25.23 -4.41 -3.44
N THR A 45 -24.77 -4.64 -2.20
CA THR A 45 -25.25 -3.89 -1.04
C THR A 45 -24.85 -2.41 -1.13
N LEU A 46 -23.61 -2.11 -1.48
CA LEU A 46 -23.15 -0.73 -1.68
C LEU A 46 -23.87 -0.05 -2.85
N SER A 47 -24.11 -0.77 -3.95
CA SER A 47 -24.86 -0.24 -5.08
C SER A 47 -26.31 0.09 -4.70
N MET A 48 -26.94 -0.74 -3.88
CA MET A 48 -28.29 -0.48 -3.36
C MET A 48 -28.30 0.74 -2.43
N MET A 49 -27.32 0.86 -1.53
CA MET A 49 -27.17 2.04 -0.65
C MET A 49 -26.99 3.32 -1.46
N ASN A 50 -26.13 3.29 -2.49
CA ASN A 50 -25.94 4.43 -3.38
C ASN A 50 -27.24 4.84 -4.08
N TRP A 51 -28.00 3.89 -4.61
CA TRP A 51 -29.28 4.18 -5.24
C TRP A 51 -30.31 4.78 -4.26
N MET A 52 -30.37 4.26 -3.02
CA MET A 52 -31.23 4.82 -1.97
C MET A 52 -30.82 6.25 -1.60
N ALA A 53 -29.52 6.53 -1.48
CA ALA A 53 -28.97 7.86 -1.21
C ALA A 53 -29.35 8.86 -2.31
N ILE A 54 -29.22 8.49 -3.58
CA ILE A 54 -29.62 9.32 -4.72
C ILE A 54 -31.11 9.63 -4.67
N ARG A 55 -31.95 8.62 -4.44
CA ARG A 55 -33.42 8.80 -4.34
C ARG A 55 -33.84 9.71 -3.19
N SER A 56 -33.08 9.70 -2.09
CA SER A 56 -33.33 10.54 -0.90
C SER A 56 -32.60 11.89 -1.00
N ASN A 57 -32.03 12.24 -2.15
CA ASN A 57 -31.25 13.46 -2.38
C ASN A 57 -30.09 13.66 -1.38
N GLN A 58 -29.51 12.56 -0.91
CA GLN A 58 -28.36 12.53 0.03
C GLN A 58 -27.06 12.29 -0.74
N MET A 59 -26.58 13.33 -1.40
CA MET A 59 -25.46 13.21 -2.34
C MET A 59 -24.13 12.88 -1.66
N GLU A 60 -23.93 13.32 -0.42
CA GLU A 60 -22.71 12.96 0.35
C GLU A 60 -22.68 11.47 0.68
N ILE A 61 -23.80 10.88 1.09
CA ILE A 61 -23.91 9.44 1.32
C ILE A 61 -23.64 8.67 0.01
N SER A 62 -24.19 9.15 -1.10
CA SER A 62 -23.95 8.57 -2.42
C SER A 62 -22.45 8.59 -2.76
N LYS A 63 -21.78 9.72 -2.55
CA LYS A 63 -20.35 9.90 -2.82
C LYS A 63 -19.48 8.92 -2.03
N VAL A 64 -19.69 8.85 -0.72
CA VAL A 64 -18.95 7.92 0.14
C VAL A 64 -19.23 6.46 -0.21
N THR A 65 -20.48 6.11 -0.49
CA THR A 65 -20.84 4.74 -0.86
C THR A 65 -20.21 4.32 -2.17
N LEU A 66 -20.15 5.21 -3.15
CA LEU A 66 -19.48 4.98 -4.43
C LEU A 66 -17.96 4.83 -4.26
N ALA A 67 -17.34 5.68 -3.45
CA ALA A 67 -15.92 5.59 -3.10
C ALA A 67 -15.62 4.23 -2.42
N LEU A 68 -16.43 3.83 -1.44
CA LEU A 68 -16.29 2.56 -0.75
C LEU A 68 -16.44 1.35 -1.71
N SER A 69 -17.39 1.41 -2.63
CA SER A 69 -17.57 0.39 -3.67
C SER A 69 -16.34 0.29 -4.58
N THR A 70 -15.77 1.42 -4.98
CA THR A 70 -14.56 1.47 -5.83
C THR A 70 -13.35 0.96 -5.07
N PHE A 71 -13.15 1.37 -3.82
CA PHE A 71 -12.08 0.91 -2.96
C PHE A 71 -12.09 -0.61 -2.82
N TYR A 72 -13.21 -1.21 -2.42
CA TYR A 72 -13.30 -2.67 -2.28
C TYR A 72 -13.16 -3.41 -3.60
N ARG A 73 -13.72 -2.90 -4.70
CA ARG A 73 -13.58 -3.51 -6.02
C ARG A 73 -12.12 -3.59 -6.46
N THR A 74 -11.34 -2.54 -6.26
CA THR A 74 -9.91 -2.49 -6.60
C THR A 74 -9.06 -3.25 -5.59
N ALA A 75 -9.44 -3.25 -4.30
CA ALA A 75 -8.75 -3.98 -3.25
C ALA A 75 -9.01 -5.49 -3.28
N LEU A 76 -10.23 -5.95 -3.61
CA LEU A 76 -10.62 -7.37 -3.60
C LEU A 76 -10.57 -8.03 -5.01
N SER A 77 -9.98 -7.36 -6.01
CA SER A 77 -9.85 -7.94 -7.35
C SER A 77 -9.14 -9.29 -7.31
N LYS A 78 -9.81 -10.28 -7.83
CA LYS A 78 -9.53 -11.73 -8.02
C LYS A 78 -8.08 -12.19 -7.82
N GLY A 79 -7.57 -12.24 -6.57
CA GLY A 79 -6.36 -13.01 -6.25
C GLY A 79 -5.05 -12.57 -6.94
N GLU A 80 -5.07 -11.46 -7.67
CA GLU A 80 -3.87 -10.90 -8.29
C GLU A 80 -3.07 -10.10 -7.25
N ASP A 81 -1.83 -10.50 -7.04
CA ASP A 81 -0.92 -9.80 -6.13
C ASP A 81 -0.28 -8.56 -6.77
N VAL A 82 -0.46 -8.40 -8.08
CA VAL A 82 0.09 -7.31 -8.90
C VAL A 82 -1.03 -6.59 -9.64
N VAL A 83 -1.01 -5.27 -9.63
CA VAL A 83 -1.99 -4.41 -10.29
C VAL A 83 -1.28 -3.36 -11.14
N THR A 84 -2.03 -2.67 -12.02
CA THR A 84 -1.48 -1.52 -12.74
C THR A 84 -1.39 -0.30 -11.82
N VAL A 85 -0.47 0.61 -12.11
CA VAL A 85 -0.37 1.93 -11.46
C VAL A 85 -1.71 2.66 -11.52
N GLU A 86 -2.43 2.61 -12.65
CA GLU A 86 -3.77 3.20 -12.80
C GLU A 86 -4.77 2.63 -11.78
N ASN A 87 -4.79 1.30 -11.59
CA ASN A 87 -5.67 0.67 -10.60
C ASN A 87 -5.27 1.07 -9.17
N CYS A 88 -3.98 1.22 -8.89
CA CYS A 88 -3.50 1.72 -7.60
C CYS A 88 -3.95 3.17 -7.36
N ILE A 89 -3.84 4.03 -8.36
CA ILE A 89 -4.32 5.43 -8.29
C ILE A 89 -5.82 5.47 -8.01
N GLN A 90 -6.64 4.70 -8.75
CA GLN A 90 -8.09 4.62 -8.53
C GLN A 90 -8.44 4.13 -7.12
N ASN A 91 -7.69 3.16 -6.59
CA ASN A 91 -7.86 2.68 -5.22
C ASN A 91 -7.56 3.79 -4.21
N MET A 92 -6.46 4.51 -4.38
CA MET A 92 -6.07 5.59 -3.48
C MET A 92 -7.00 6.81 -3.57
N GLN A 93 -7.48 7.15 -4.75
CA GLN A 93 -8.48 8.21 -4.91
C GLN A 93 -9.76 7.88 -4.14
N ALA A 94 -10.23 6.62 -4.26
CA ALA A 94 -11.41 6.16 -3.52
C ALA A 94 -11.16 6.15 -2.01
N TYR A 95 -10.00 5.69 -1.56
CA TYR A 95 -9.61 5.69 -0.15
C TYR A 95 -9.58 7.12 0.43
N LEU A 96 -8.88 8.03 -0.25
CA LEU A 96 -8.74 9.43 0.19
C LEU A 96 -10.06 10.20 0.17
N GLU A 97 -10.97 9.88 -0.75
CA GLU A 97 -12.33 10.43 -0.74
C GLU A 97 -13.10 10.07 0.53
N ILE A 98 -12.96 8.82 0.99
CA ILE A 98 -13.55 8.36 2.25
C ILE A 98 -12.89 9.10 3.43
N GLN A 99 -11.55 9.17 3.44
CA GLN A 99 -10.81 9.84 4.51
C GLN A 99 -11.15 11.34 4.60
N LEU A 100 -11.25 12.02 3.47
CA LEU A 100 -11.66 13.43 3.44
C LEU A 100 -13.03 13.63 4.08
N THR A 101 -13.99 12.76 3.78
CA THR A 101 -15.33 12.85 4.40
C THR A 101 -15.28 12.56 5.90
N MET A 102 -14.49 11.57 6.34
CA MET A 102 -14.33 11.23 7.77
C MET A 102 -13.66 12.34 8.57
N HIS A 103 -12.86 13.17 7.93
CA HIS A 103 -12.14 14.30 8.53
C HIS A 103 -12.81 15.66 8.22
N ASP A 104 -14.09 15.67 7.89
CA ASP A 104 -14.85 16.90 7.57
C ASP A 104 -14.16 17.79 6.50
N ASN A 105 -13.44 17.18 5.56
CA ASN A 105 -12.65 17.82 4.51
C ASN A 105 -11.58 18.80 5.07
N ASN A 106 -10.99 18.51 6.21
CA ASN A 106 -10.04 19.40 6.88
C ASN A 106 -8.63 19.38 6.30
N PHE A 107 -8.37 18.56 5.28
CA PHE A 107 -7.10 18.54 4.54
C PHE A 107 -7.35 18.50 3.03
N THR A 108 -6.32 18.76 2.23
CA THR A 108 -6.37 18.71 0.76
C THR A 108 -5.41 17.67 0.22
N VAL A 109 -5.72 17.14 -0.97
CA VAL A 109 -4.89 16.14 -1.65
C VAL A 109 -4.55 16.62 -3.05
N ASP A 110 -3.26 16.81 -3.32
CA ASP A 110 -2.75 17.16 -4.63
C ASP A 110 -2.15 15.92 -5.33
N TRP A 111 -2.41 15.81 -6.63
CA TRP A 111 -1.96 14.70 -7.46
C TRP A 111 -1.06 15.17 -8.60
N ASP A 112 0.04 14.47 -8.80
CA ASP A 112 0.95 14.66 -9.92
C ASP A 112 1.23 13.29 -10.57
N ILE A 113 0.57 13.02 -11.69
CA ILE A 113 0.54 11.71 -12.32
C ILE A 113 1.12 11.80 -13.73
N ASP A 114 2.23 11.10 -13.95
CA ASP A 114 2.79 10.86 -15.28
C ASP A 114 1.92 9.84 -16.03
N PRO A 115 1.25 10.22 -17.11
CA PRO A 115 0.38 9.31 -17.85
C PRO A 115 1.13 8.13 -18.49
N THR A 116 2.43 8.22 -18.67
CA THR A 116 3.23 7.20 -19.37
C THR A 116 3.41 5.92 -18.55
N ILE A 117 3.30 6.01 -17.21
CA ILE A 117 3.49 4.85 -16.32
C ILE A 117 2.20 4.19 -15.86
N LYS A 118 1.05 4.64 -16.32
CA LYS A 118 -0.26 4.13 -15.87
C LYS A 118 -0.44 2.63 -16.06
N ASN A 119 0.13 2.08 -17.12
CA ASN A 119 0.08 0.66 -17.44
C ASN A 119 1.17 -0.19 -16.76
N GLU A 120 2.15 0.45 -16.12
CA GLU A 120 3.19 -0.26 -15.37
C GLU A 120 2.59 -1.07 -14.23
N LYS A 121 3.25 -2.17 -13.89
CA LYS A 121 2.81 -3.08 -12.84
C LYS A 121 3.46 -2.77 -11.51
N MET A 122 2.71 -2.93 -10.45
CA MET A 122 3.17 -2.77 -9.08
C MET A 122 2.45 -3.73 -8.13
N PRO A 123 3.08 -4.09 -7.02
CA PRO A 123 2.41 -4.90 -6.01
C PRO A 123 1.21 -4.18 -5.41
N LYS A 124 0.13 -4.92 -5.23
CA LYS A 124 -1.12 -4.43 -4.64
C LYS A 124 -0.93 -3.96 -3.20
N LEU A 125 -1.68 -2.93 -2.80
CA LEU A 125 -1.73 -2.43 -1.42
C LEU A 125 -0.40 -1.91 -0.84
N LEU A 126 0.59 -1.56 -1.67
CA LEU A 126 1.84 -0.95 -1.19
C LEU A 126 1.63 0.48 -0.70
N LEU A 127 0.75 1.23 -1.36
CA LEU A 127 0.60 2.66 -1.12
C LEU A 127 -0.26 2.96 0.11
N GLN A 128 -1.23 2.12 0.41
CA GLN A 128 -2.19 2.35 1.49
C GLN A 128 -1.52 2.58 2.85
N PRO A 129 -0.57 1.74 3.34
CA PRO A 129 0.07 1.98 4.63
C PRO A 129 0.89 3.28 4.68
N VAL A 130 1.39 3.73 3.53
CA VAL A 130 2.15 4.99 3.43
C VAL A 130 1.21 6.19 3.57
N VAL A 131 0.05 6.13 2.90
CA VAL A 131 -0.96 7.19 2.97
C VAL A 131 -1.63 7.21 4.35
N GLU A 132 -1.90 6.04 4.96
CA GLU A 132 -2.39 5.94 6.33
C GLU A 132 -1.44 6.63 7.32
N ASN A 133 -0.14 6.37 7.23
CA ASN A 133 0.84 7.05 8.08
C ASN A 133 0.87 8.57 7.86
N ALA A 134 0.72 9.04 6.62
CA ALA A 134 0.67 10.47 6.31
C ALA A 134 -0.58 11.13 6.94
N ILE A 135 -1.71 10.45 6.98
CA ILE A 135 -2.93 10.94 7.64
C ILE A 135 -2.76 10.90 9.16
N GLU A 136 -2.55 9.70 9.74
CA GLU A 136 -2.58 9.48 11.18
C GLU A 136 -1.47 10.24 11.93
N HIS A 137 -0.25 10.24 11.38
CA HIS A 137 0.93 10.81 12.04
C HIS A 137 1.40 12.15 11.46
N GLY A 138 0.94 12.48 10.24
CA GLY A 138 1.22 13.78 9.64
C GLY A 138 0.08 14.76 9.89
N ILE A 139 -1.08 14.46 9.31
CA ILE A 139 -2.22 15.37 9.24
C ILE A 139 -2.99 15.47 10.56
N ASP A 140 -3.27 14.35 11.22
CA ASP A 140 -4.11 14.34 12.43
C ASP A 140 -3.37 14.94 13.64
N GLU A 141 -2.06 14.72 13.74
CA GLU A 141 -1.25 15.29 14.82
C GLU A 141 -0.95 16.79 14.63
N LYS A 142 -1.19 17.36 13.46
CA LYS A 142 -1.02 18.79 13.21
C LYS A 142 -2.21 19.58 13.74
N GLU A 143 -1.98 20.43 14.74
CA GLU A 143 -3.05 21.17 15.42
C GLU A 143 -3.63 22.28 14.53
N ASP A 144 -2.77 23.10 13.90
CA ASP A 144 -3.18 24.30 13.16
C ASP A 144 -2.55 24.38 11.76
N GLY A 145 -3.20 25.21 10.89
CA GLY A 145 -2.70 25.57 9.58
C GLY A 145 -3.22 24.71 8.44
N ASP A 146 -2.69 24.95 7.25
CA ASP A 146 -3.05 24.23 6.03
C ASP A 146 -2.54 22.77 6.11
N LYS A 147 -3.44 21.82 5.94
CA LYS A 147 -3.18 20.38 5.98
C LYS A 147 -3.22 19.82 4.57
N LYS A 148 -2.12 19.24 4.12
CA LYS A 148 -1.99 18.82 2.73
C LYS A 148 -1.21 17.51 2.59
N ILE A 149 -1.73 16.63 1.72
CA ILE A 149 -1.04 15.44 1.24
C ILE A 149 -0.79 15.62 -0.26
N PHE A 150 0.41 15.34 -0.70
CA PHE A 150 0.81 15.34 -2.11
C PHE A 150 1.21 13.93 -2.53
N LEU A 151 0.60 13.44 -3.61
CA LEU A 151 0.94 12.16 -4.23
C LEU A 151 1.52 12.38 -5.63
N SER A 152 2.71 11.86 -5.87
CA SER A 152 3.34 11.92 -7.19
C SER A 152 3.66 10.52 -7.70
N PHE A 153 3.37 10.28 -8.97
CA PHE A 153 3.64 9.03 -9.70
C PHE A 153 4.43 9.39 -10.95
N ARG A 154 5.72 9.05 -10.96
CA ARG A 154 6.64 9.44 -12.02
C ARG A 154 7.46 8.28 -12.56
N GLY A 155 7.68 8.27 -13.88
CA GLY A 155 8.70 7.46 -14.49
C GLY A 155 10.07 8.16 -14.36
N ASN A 156 11.09 7.42 -13.94
CA ASN A 156 12.46 7.89 -13.86
C ASN A 156 13.39 6.88 -14.53
N GLY A 157 13.66 7.09 -15.83
CA GLY A 157 14.35 6.10 -16.64
C GLY A 157 13.59 4.77 -16.66
N ASP A 158 14.25 3.71 -16.21
CA ASP A 158 13.70 2.34 -16.14
C ASP A 158 12.91 2.08 -14.85
N ASP A 159 12.78 3.07 -13.97
CA ASP A 159 12.11 2.93 -12.69
C ASP A 159 10.77 3.67 -12.65
N VAL A 160 9.88 3.19 -11.77
CA VAL A 160 8.71 3.90 -11.26
C VAL A 160 9.08 4.46 -9.89
N VAL A 161 8.79 5.73 -9.68
CA VAL A 161 8.96 6.42 -8.40
C VAL A 161 7.61 6.96 -7.97
N ILE A 162 7.14 6.50 -6.81
CA ILE A 162 5.92 7.01 -6.17
C ILE A 162 6.32 7.76 -4.92
N THR A 163 5.83 8.98 -4.78
CA THR A 163 6.10 9.85 -3.63
C THR A 163 4.81 10.20 -2.94
N VAL A 164 4.77 10.01 -1.63
CA VAL A 164 3.73 10.53 -0.73
C VAL A 164 4.39 11.54 0.19
N ARG A 165 3.90 12.76 0.20
CA ARG A 165 4.38 13.84 1.07
C ARG A 165 3.21 14.44 1.82
N ASP A 166 3.35 14.57 3.11
CA ASP A 166 2.50 15.38 3.99
C ASP A 166 3.25 16.65 4.42
N ASN A 167 2.51 17.65 4.85
CA ASN A 167 3.02 18.85 5.49
C ASN A 167 2.68 18.86 7.00
N GLY A 168 2.66 17.69 7.61
CA GLY A 168 2.31 17.47 9.01
C GLY A 168 3.42 17.83 9.98
N MET A 169 3.37 17.23 11.18
CA MET A 169 4.33 17.50 12.26
C MET A 169 5.76 17.07 11.93
N GLY A 170 5.92 16.09 11.03
CA GLY A 170 7.23 15.52 10.74
C GLY A 170 7.92 14.89 11.94
N MET A 171 9.18 14.51 11.76
CA MET A 171 9.99 13.91 12.84
C MET A 171 11.47 14.10 12.56
N PRO A 172 12.36 13.94 13.58
CA PRO A 172 13.80 13.88 13.34
C PRO A 172 14.16 12.79 12.33
N GLN A 173 15.09 13.07 11.42
CA GLN A 173 15.50 12.16 10.35
C GLN A 173 15.97 10.80 10.87
N GLU A 174 16.68 10.79 12.00
CA GLU A 174 17.13 9.56 12.65
C GLU A 174 15.95 8.63 13.03
N LYS A 175 14.84 9.20 13.51
CA LYS A 175 13.62 8.44 13.81
C LYS A 175 12.98 7.94 12.54
N ALA A 176 12.91 8.75 11.50
CA ALA A 176 12.34 8.38 10.20
C ALA A 176 13.06 7.16 9.57
N GLU A 177 14.39 7.11 9.67
CA GLU A 177 15.21 6.00 9.17
C GLU A 177 14.93 4.67 9.91
N THR A 178 14.54 4.74 11.19
CA THR A 178 14.19 3.52 11.94
C THR A 178 12.88 2.88 11.50
N LEU A 179 11.97 3.61 10.86
CA LEU A 179 10.65 3.11 10.46
C LEU A 179 10.70 1.98 9.42
N VAL A 180 11.80 1.86 8.68
CA VAL A 180 12.01 0.78 7.70
C VAL A 180 12.94 -0.32 8.22
N THR A 181 13.34 -0.26 9.50
CA THR A 181 14.24 -1.22 10.15
C THR A 181 13.49 -2.16 11.10
N TYR A 182 14.20 -3.17 11.64
CA TYR A 182 13.67 -4.11 12.64
C TYR A 182 13.26 -3.46 13.97
N GLN A 183 13.67 -2.23 14.24
CA GLN A 183 13.38 -1.51 15.48
C GLN A 183 12.05 -0.74 15.44
N ALA A 184 11.37 -0.72 14.31
CA ALA A 184 10.10 -0.01 14.16
C ALA A 184 9.00 -0.62 15.05
N LYS A 185 8.32 0.20 15.85
CA LYS A 185 7.14 -0.20 16.62
C LYS A 185 5.89 -0.37 15.76
N GLY A 186 5.90 0.14 14.51
CA GLY A 186 4.83 -0.03 13.51
C GLY A 186 5.34 -0.81 12.31
N TYR A 187 4.60 -1.83 11.88
CA TYR A 187 5.02 -2.73 10.81
C TYR A 187 4.69 -2.24 9.39
N GLY A 188 3.92 -1.16 9.24
CA GLY A 188 3.38 -0.72 7.95
C GLY A 188 4.46 -0.40 6.90
N LEU A 189 5.29 0.61 7.15
CA LEU A 189 6.33 1.04 6.21
C LEU A 189 7.44 0.00 6.03
N LYS A 190 7.81 -0.69 7.12
CA LYS A 190 8.77 -1.79 7.07
C LYS A 190 8.27 -2.91 6.13
N ASN A 191 7.01 -3.36 6.30
CA ASN A 191 6.44 -4.40 5.46
C ASN A 191 6.40 -3.99 3.98
N VAL A 192 6.10 -2.73 3.69
CA VAL A 192 6.15 -2.20 2.31
C VAL A 192 7.58 -2.23 1.77
N ASN A 193 8.56 -1.79 2.55
CA ASN A 193 9.97 -1.83 2.16
C ASN A 193 10.47 -3.26 1.89
N ASP A 194 10.22 -4.18 2.83
CA ASP A 194 10.61 -5.58 2.71
C ASP A 194 9.94 -6.23 1.48
N ARG A 195 8.66 -5.93 1.24
CA ARG A 195 7.93 -6.47 0.08
C ARG A 195 8.52 -5.98 -1.25
N ILE A 196 8.89 -4.71 -1.35
CA ILE A 196 9.56 -4.17 -2.56
C ILE A 196 10.91 -4.87 -2.75
N ARG A 197 11.73 -5.02 -1.71
CA ARG A 197 13.04 -5.67 -1.77
C ARG A 197 12.97 -7.14 -2.14
N ILE A 198 12.02 -7.86 -1.58
CA ILE A 198 11.80 -9.29 -1.92
C ILE A 198 11.44 -9.46 -3.40
N LEU A 199 10.63 -8.56 -3.96
CA LEU A 199 10.15 -8.69 -5.33
C LEU A 199 11.15 -8.17 -6.38
N TYR A 200 11.93 -7.13 -6.03
CA TYR A 200 12.73 -6.38 -7.00
C TYR A 200 14.21 -6.27 -6.64
N GLY A 201 14.64 -6.80 -5.50
CA GLY A 201 16.03 -6.77 -5.04
C GLY A 201 16.36 -5.61 -4.09
N GLU A 202 17.52 -5.71 -3.45
CA GLU A 202 17.97 -4.79 -2.38
C GLU A 202 18.20 -3.33 -2.84
N ASN A 203 18.36 -3.10 -4.13
CA ASN A 203 18.54 -1.75 -4.70
C ASN A 203 17.24 -0.94 -4.73
N TYR A 204 16.10 -1.58 -4.48
CA TYR A 204 14.77 -0.98 -4.46
C TYR A 204 14.23 -0.88 -3.03
N GLY A 205 13.13 -0.18 -2.85
CA GLY A 205 12.52 -0.04 -1.53
C GLY A 205 12.01 1.38 -1.27
N ILE A 206 11.98 1.73 0.02
CA ILE A 206 11.49 3.00 0.52
C ILE A 206 12.66 3.87 1.00
N ARG A 207 12.56 5.17 0.70
CA ARG A 207 13.34 6.23 1.32
C ARG A 207 12.42 7.22 2.01
N ILE A 208 12.75 7.58 3.26
CA ILE A 208 11.98 8.53 4.05
C ILE A 208 12.84 9.77 4.32
N LEU A 209 12.26 10.94 4.10
CA LEU A 209 12.83 12.24 4.45
C LEU A 209 11.83 12.94 5.35
N SER A 210 12.26 13.39 6.52
CA SER A 210 11.40 14.09 7.47
C SER A 210 12.20 15.09 8.29
N ALA A 211 11.56 16.19 8.64
CA ALA A 211 12.06 17.14 9.61
C ALA A 211 10.91 17.63 10.50
N PRO A 212 11.15 17.92 11.78
CA PRO A 212 10.14 18.46 12.68
C PRO A 212 9.49 19.72 12.06
N ASP A 213 8.17 19.79 12.10
CA ASP A 213 7.32 20.88 11.59
C ASP A 213 7.36 21.11 10.06
N GLU A 214 8.07 20.27 9.31
CA GLU A 214 8.14 20.33 7.84
C GLU A 214 7.37 19.21 7.14
N GLY A 215 6.92 18.20 7.92
CA GLY A 215 6.23 17.04 7.41
C GLY A 215 7.15 15.89 7.02
N THR A 216 6.57 14.90 6.32
CA THR A 216 7.29 13.68 5.93
C THR A 216 7.10 13.41 4.44
N THR A 217 8.17 12.95 3.79
CA THR A 217 8.17 12.51 2.41
C THR A 217 8.62 11.05 2.35
N VAL A 218 7.76 10.18 1.85
CA VAL A 218 8.06 8.77 1.60
C VAL A 218 8.15 8.54 0.11
N MET A 219 9.30 8.07 -0.37
CA MET A 219 9.54 7.73 -1.77
C MET A 219 9.69 6.21 -1.89
N MET A 220 8.89 5.61 -2.75
CA MET A 220 8.98 4.20 -3.13
C MET A 220 9.56 4.11 -4.53
N ARG A 221 10.55 3.24 -4.74
CA ARG A 221 11.17 3.00 -6.05
C ARG A 221 11.16 1.52 -6.37
N PHE A 222 10.75 1.18 -7.60
CA PHE A 222 10.77 -0.17 -8.15
C PHE A 222 10.88 -0.11 -9.68
N PRO A 223 11.36 -1.19 -10.36
CA PRO A 223 11.56 -1.18 -11.80
C PRO A 223 10.23 -1.23 -12.56
N LYS A 224 10.20 -0.69 -13.77
CA LYS A 224 9.13 -0.92 -14.74
C LYS A 224 9.07 -2.39 -15.13
N GLU A 225 7.87 -2.88 -15.54
CA GLU A 225 7.70 -4.26 -15.99
C GLU A 225 8.58 -4.53 -17.22
N GLY A 226 9.40 -5.60 -17.17
CA GLY A 226 10.29 -6.00 -18.25
C GLY A 226 11.75 -6.16 -17.84
N ARG A 227 12.14 -5.66 -16.67
CA ARG A 227 13.48 -5.86 -16.12
C ARG A 227 13.42 -6.71 -14.85
N LYS A 228 13.32 -8.03 -15.02
CA LYS A 228 13.87 -8.94 -14.01
C LYS A 228 15.38 -8.88 -14.21
N ASP A 229 16.09 -8.24 -13.29
CA ASP A 229 17.54 -8.45 -13.23
C ASP A 229 17.74 -9.97 -13.15
N GLU A 230 18.45 -10.52 -14.14
CA GLU A 230 18.89 -11.91 -14.11
C GLU A 230 19.73 -12.09 -12.84
N VAL A 231 19.15 -12.78 -11.86
CA VAL A 231 19.85 -13.28 -10.66
C VAL A 231 20.35 -14.67 -10.93
#